data_bf76895ca84a4aa852399eb3404e0a14
#
_entry.id   bf76895ca84a4aa852399eb3404e0a14
#
_cell.length_a   1.000
_cell.length_b   1.000
_cell.length_c   1.000
_cell.angle_alpha   90.00
_cell.angle_beta   90.00
_cell.angle_gamma   90.00
#
_symmetry.space_group_name_H-M   'P 1'
#
loop_
_entity.id
_entity.type
_entity.pdbx_description
1 polymer ?
#
loop_
_entity_poly.entity_id
_entity_poly.type
_entity_poly.pdbx_seq_one_letter_code
_entity_poly.pdbx_strand_id
1 'polypeptide(L)'
;MNIAKIVVGGIVAGIICFVGDGVVHGVLLQPIWLDIAGTLNLPPGDPAASFAYYALYDLAKGFASVALYAAIRPRFGPGPRTAVIAGLAIWALCIPIPLLGLLPTHFFGRKFALLWSIYGAFPVVIGAVAGAALYKEEARSPA
;
A
#
# COMPACT_ATOMS: atom_id res chain seq x y z
N MET A 1 10.57 -12.49 15.72
CA MET A 1 9.76 -12.28 14.51
C MET A 1 9.74 -13.56 13.69
N ASN A 2 8.55 -14.00 13.26
CA ASN A 2 8.37 -15.19 12.43
C ASN A 2 8.36 -14.79 10.94
N ILE A 3 9.48 -15.00 10.24
CA ILE A 3 9.67 -14.59 8.84
C ILE A 3 8.65 -15.28 7.91
N ALA A 4 8.39 -16.58 8.09
CA ALA A 4 7.43 -17.31 7.26
C ALA A 4 6.02 -16.69 7.35
N LYS A 5 5.61 -16.25 8.54
CA LYS A 5 4.33 -15.60 8.75
C LYS A 5 4.30 -14.18 8.15
N ILE A 6 5.44 -13.46 8.15
CA ILE A 6 5.56 -12.18 7.44
C ILE A 6 5.39 -12.39 5.94
N VAL A 7 6.01 -13.45 5.38
CA VAL A 7 5.89 -13.75 3.95
C VAL A 7 4.44 -14.04 3.57
N VAL A 8 3.79 -14.96 4.27
CA VAL A 8 2.39 -15.33 3.97
C VAL A 8 1.46 -14.12 4.14
N GLY A 9 1.55 -13.41 5.26
CA GLY A 9 0.75 -12.23 5.50
C GLY A 9 1.03 -11.10 4.51
N GLY A 10 2.31 -10.91 4.14
CA GLY A 10 2.75 -9.91 3.17
C GLY A 10 2.20 -10.18 1.76
N ILE A 11 2.17 -11.44 1.32
CA ILE A 11 1.55 -11.82 0.04
C ILE A 11 0.06 -11.47 0.05
N VAL A 12 -0.67 -11.87 1.09
CA VAL A 12 -2.11 -11.56 1.21
C VAL A 12 -2.35 -10.06 1.24
N ALA A 13 -1.58 -9.31 2.04
CA ALA A 13 -1.67 -7.86 2.09
C ALA A 13 -1.38 -7.22 0.73
N GLY A 14 -0.34 -7.69 0.03
CA GLY A 14 0.05 -7.20 -1.29
C GLY A 14 -1.00 -7.46 -2.37
N ILE A 15 -1.62 -8.64 -2.38
CA ILE A 15 -2.73 -8.95 -3.29
C ILE A 15 -3.91 -8.01 -3.06
N ILE A 16 -4.26 -7.75 -1.79
CA ILE A 16 -5.35 -6.82 -1.44
C ILE A 16 -4.99 -5.40 -1.88
N CYS A 17 -3.74 -4.95 -1.66
CA CYS A 17 -3.27 -3.66 -2.17
C CYS A 17 -3.40 -3.59 -3.68
N PHE A 18 -2.93 -4.60 -4.42
CA PHE A 18 -2.96 -4.63 -5.88
C PHE A 18 -4.39 -4.56 -6.45
N VAL A 19 -5.31 -5.36 -5.91
CA VAL A 19 -6.71 -5.32 -6.33
C VAL A 19 -7.35 -3.97 -5.99
N GLY A 20 -7.12 -3.47 -4.79
CA GLY A 20 -7.64 -2.19 -4.34
C GLY A 20 -7.10 -1.00 -5.12
N ASP A 21 -5.78 -0.96 -5.36
CA ASP A 21 -5.16 0.09 -6.17
C ASP A 21 -5.58 -0.01 -7.65
N GLY A 22 -5.83 -1.22 -8.15
CA GLY A 22 -6.47 -1.41 -9.45
C GLY A 22 -7.83 -0.73 -9.55
N VAL A 23 -8.67 -0.82 -8.51
CA VAL A 23 -9.95 -0.08 -8.45
C VAL A 23 -9.70 1.42 -8.31
N VAL A 24 -8.81 1.84 -7.45
CA VAL A 24 -8.51 3.27 -7.23
C VAL A 24 -8.01 3.92 -8.52
N HIS A 25 -7.02 3.34 -9.18
CA HIS A 25 -6.40 3.93 -10.36
C HIS A 25 -7.12 3.61 -11.67
N GLY A 26 -7.66 2.40 -11.79
CA GLY A 26 -8.33 1.94 -13.01
C GLY A 26 -9.80 2.34 -13.11
N VAL A 27 -10.44 2.77 -11.99
CA VAL A 27 -11.85 3.18 -11.99
C VAL A 27 -12.02 4.59 -11.44
N LEU A 28 -11.61 4.83 -10.19
CA LEU A 28 -11.91 6.10 -9.50
C LEU A 28 -11.09 7.28 -10.03
N LEU A 29 -9.81 7.07 -10.30
CA LEU A 29 -8.88 8.10 -10.77
C LEU A 29 -8.59 8.04 -12.26
N GLN A 30 -9.16 7.05 -12.98
CA GLN A 30 -8.92 6.87 -14.42
C GLN A 30 -9.15 8.14 -15.25
N PRO A 31 -10.27 8.90 -15.08
CA PRO A 31 -10.49 10.10 -15.88
C PRO A 31 -9.37 11.14 -15.70
N ILE A 32 -8.83 11.27 -14.48
CA ILE A 32 -7.76 12.21 -14.18
C ILE A 32 -6.43 11.72 -14.79
N TRP A 33 -6.18 10.40 -14.78
CA TRP A 33 -5.00 9.82 -15.44
C TRP A 33 -5.02 10.05 -16.95
N LEU A 34 -6.17 9.90 -17.60
CA LEU A 34 -6.33 10.15 -19.03
C LEU A 34 -6.10 11.62 -19.39
N ASP A 35 -6.58 12.54 -18.56
CA ASP A 35 -6.36 13.98 -18.72
C ASP A 35 -4.87 14.33 -18.58
N ILE A 36 -4.18 13.82 -17.57
CA ILE A 36 -2.74 13.99 -17.37
C ILE A 36 -1.96 13.44 -18.56
N ALA A 37 -2.27 12.21 -18.99
CA ALA A 37 -1.58 11.58 -20.10
C ALA A 37 -1.75 12.37 -21.42
N GLY A 38 -2.97 12.87 -21.68
CA GLY A 38 -3.25 13.71 -22.82
C GLY A 38 -2.51 15.05 -22.79
N THR A 39 -2.52 15.71 -21.62
CA THR A 39 -1.83 17.01 -21.43
C THR A 39 -0.31 16.88 -21.62
N LEU A 40 0.27 15.78 -21.19
CA LEU A 40 1.71 15.51 -21.26
C LEU A 40 2.14 14.79 -22.55
N ASN A 41 1.20 14.48 -23.45
CA ASN A 41 1.42 13.69 -24.66
C ASN A 41 2.17 12.37 -24.36
N LEU A 42 1.80 11.67 -23.29
CA LEU A 42 2.44 10.41 -22.93
C LEU A 42 2.07 9.31 -23.93
N PRO A 43 3.03 8.49 -24.36
CA PRO A 43 2.73 7.34 -25.20
C PRO A 43 1.87 6.32 -24.42
N PRO A 44 1.07 5.48 -25.11
CA PRO A 44 0.41 4.36 -24.47
C PRO A 44 1.42 3.49 -23.73
N GLY A 45 1.12 3.18 -22.46
CA GLY A 45 1.95 2.28 -21.66
C GLY A 45 1.85 0.84 -22.16
N ASP A 46 2.90 0.04 -21.92
CA ASP A 46 2.85 -1.41 -22.09
C ASP A 46 2.01 -2.02 -20.93
N PRO A 47 0.85 -2.66 -21.22
CA PRO A 47 0.00 -3.22 -20.18
C PRO A 47 0.69 -4.32 -19.36
N ALA A 48 1.54 -5.15 -19.99
CA ALA A 48 2.21 -6.25 -19.30
C ALA A 48 3.29 -5.72 -18.34
N ALA A 49 4.09 -4.78 -18.80
CA ALA A 49 5.09 -4.12 -17.96
C ALA A 49 4.43 -3.34 -16.81
N SER A 50 3.36 -2.60 -17.09
CA SER A 50 2.60 -1.86 -16.08
C SER A 50 2.04 -2.80 -15.00
N PHE A 51 1.45 -3.92 -15.40
CA PHE A 51 0.97 -4.95 -14.48
C PHE A 51 2.08 -5.45 -13.56
N ALA A 52 3.24 -5.80 -14.13
CA ALA A 52 4.37 -6.33 -13.36
C ALA A 52 4.92 -5.32 -12.34
N TYR A 53 5.08 -4.06 -12.75
CA TYR A 53 5.55 -3.00 -11.84
C TYR A 53 4.57 -2.72 -10.69
N TYR A 54 3.27 -2.63 -10.99
CA TYR A 54 2.25 -2.39 -9.95
C TYR A 54 2.12 -3.59 -9.02
N ALA A 55 2.15 -4.81 -9.54
CA ALA A 55 2.14 -6.01 -8.70
C ALA A 55 3.35 -6.05 -7.75
N LEU A 56 4.55 -5.75 -8.26
CA LEU A 56 5.76 -5.69 -7.43
C LEU A 56 5.67 -4.59 -6.36
N TYR A 57 5.21 -3.40 -6.74
CA TYR A 57 5.03 -2.28 -5.83
C TYR A 57 4.04 -2.60 -4.70
N ASP A 58 2.91 -3.19 -5.04
CA ASP A 58 1.87 -3.55 -4.09
C ASP A 58 2.25 -4.71 -3.18
N LEU A 59 2.97 -5.69 -3.71
CA LEU A 59 3.59 -6.73 -2.89
C LEU A 59 4.58 -6.13 -1.90
N ALA A 60 5.43 -5.19 -2.34
CA ALA A 60 6.37 -4.52 -1.44
C ALA A 60 5.66 -3.77 -0.31
N LYS A 61 4.55 -3.05 -0.60
CA LYS A 61 3.70 -2.42 0.42
C LYS A 61 3.12 -3.45 1.40
N GLY A 62 2.63 -4.57 0.88
CA GLY A 62 2.09 -5.65 1.69
C GLY A 62 3.13 -6.24 2.65
N PHE A 63 4.32 -6.57 2.14
CA PHE A 63 5.43 -7.05 2.97
C PHE A 63 5.86 -6.02 4.02
N ALA A 64 6.03 -4.75 3.62
CA ALA A 64 6.40 -3.68 4.53
C ALA A 64 5.36 -3.49 5.64
N SER A 65 4.07 -3.56 5.33
CA SER A 65 2.98 -3.42 6.29
C SER A 65 3.00 -4.53 7.35
N VAL A 66 3.15 -5.80 6.94
CA VAL A 66 3.17 -6.93 7.88
C VAL A 66 4.49 -6.99 8.66
N ALA A 67 5.61 -6.65 8.03
CA ALA A 67 6.90 -6.56 8.71
C ALA A 67 6.88 -5.45 9.78
N LEU A 68 6.34 -4.28 9.45
CA LEU A 68 6.19 -3.19 10.41
C LEU A 68 5.25 -3.58 11.55
N TYR A 69 4.10 -4.22 11.23
CA TYR A 69 3.22 -4.76 12.26
C TYR A 69 3.95 -5.70 13.21
N ALA A 70 4.72 -6.66 12.68
CA ALA A 70 5.49 -7.60 13.50
C ALA A 70 6.54 -6.88 14.38
N ALA A 71 7.17 -5.83 13.86
CA ALA A 71 8.19 -5.05 14.57
C ALA A 71 7.61 -4.22 15.72
N ILE A 72 6.42 -3.59 15.52
CA ILE A 72 5.82 -2.71 16.53
C ILE A 72 4.90 -3.46 17.52
N ARG A 73 4.47 -4.67 17.17
CA ARG A 73 3.58 -5.51 17.99
C ARG A 73 4.04 -5.72 19.44
N PRO A 74 5.34 -5.92 19.75
CA PRO A 74 5.80 -6.07 21.14
C PRO A 74 5.52 -4.84 22.01
N ARG A 75 5.48 -3.65 21.40
CA ARG A 75 5.23 -2.38 22.11
C ARG A 75 3.76 -1.99 22.16
N PHE A 76 3.03 -2.20 21.07
CA PHE A 76 1.64 -1.74 20.91
C PHE A 76 0.60 -2.84 21.19
N GLY A 77 1.05 -4.06 21.38
CA GLY A 77 0.19 -5.24 21.55
C GLY A 77 -0.26 -5.85 20.21
N PRO A 78 -0.74 -7.10 20.24
CA PRO A 78 -1.32 -7.74 19.06
C PRO A 78 -2.71 -7.19 18.76
N GLY A 79 -3.12 -7.27 17.48
CA GLY A 79 -4.49 -7.01 17.08
C GLY A 79 -4.66 -5.96 15.99
N PRO A 80 -5.93 -5.69 15.61
CA PRO A 80 -6.23 -4.85 14.44
C PRO A 80 -5.80 -3.39 14.63
N ARG A 81 -5.81 -2.86 15.85
CA ARG A 81 -5.35 -1.50 16.13
C ARG A 81 -3.89 -1.30 15.70
N THR A 82 -3.02 -2.22 16.08
CA THR A 82 -1.59 -2.18 15.72
C THR A 82 -1.40 -2.38 14.21
N ALA A 83 -2.23 -3.23 13.58
CA ALA A 83 -2.22 -3.43 12.13
C ALA A 83 -2.65 -2.16 11.37
N VAL A 84 -3.66 -1.46 11.84
CA VAL A 84 -4.09 -0.16 11.28
C VAL A 84 -2.96 0.87 11.41
N ILE A 85 -2.27 0.96 12.55
CA ILE A 85 -1.12 1.86 12.72
C ILE A 85 -0.02 1.54 11.71
N ALA A 86 0.32 0.26 11.54
CA ALA A 86 1.31 -0.17 10.54
C ALA A 86 0.87 0.18 9.11
N GLY A 87 -0.38 -0.09 8.75
CA GLY A 87 -0.95 0.23 7.45
C GLY A 87 -0.95 1.74 7.16
N LEU A 88 -1.36 2.56 8.13
CA LEU A 88 -1.33 4.02 7.99
C LEU A 88 0.09 4.57 7.86
N ALA A 89 1.07 4.00 8.57
CA ALA A 89 2.46 4.40 8.43
C ALA A 89 3.00 4.09 7.02
N ILE A 90 2.75 2.89 6.50
CA ILE A 90 3.16 2.52 5.14
C ILE A 90 2.41 3.36 4.09
N TRP A 91 1.10 3.56 4.24
CA TRP A 91 0.34 4.47 3.39
C TRP A 91 0.96 5.87 3.36
N ALA A 92 1.26 6.45 4.52
CA ALA A 92 1.82 7.79 4.59
C ALA A 92 3.18 7.89 3.89
N LEU A 93 4.05 6.90 4.07
CA LEU A 93 5.37 6.85 3.45
C LEU A 93 5.33 6.59 1.94
N CYS A 94 4.35 5.82 1.46
CA CYS A 94 4.27 5.43 0.05
C CYS A 94 3.44 6.39 -0.81
N ILE A 95 2.48 7.14 -0.24
CA ILE A 95 1.53 7.93 -1.03
C ILE A 95 1.59 9.42 -0.67
N PRO A 96 1.04 9.92 0.45
CA PRO A 96 0.95 11.36 0.67
C PRO A 96 2.30 12.05 0.83
N ILE A 97 3.27 11.44 1.48
CA ILE A 97 4.60 12.06 1.66
C ILE A 97 5.32 12.23 0.31
N PRO A 98 5.46 11.21 -0.56
CA PRO A 98 6.04 11.41 -1.89
C PRO A 98 5.25 12.39 -2.76
N LEU A 99 3.91 12.33 -2.73
CA LEU A 99 3.06 13.26 -3.49
C LEU A 99 3.25 14.70 -3.03
N LEU A 100 3.40 14.92 -1.72
CA LEU A 100 3.69 16.26 -1.19
C LEU A 100 5.00 16.82 -1.74
N GLY A 101 6.04 15.99 -1.86
CA GLY A 101 7.32 16.35 -2.48
C GLY A 101 7.22 16.66 -3.98
N LEU A 102 6.25 16.06 -4.68
CA LEU A 102 6.02 16.27 -6.11
C LEU A 102 5.11 17.45 -6.42
N LEU A 103 4.35 17.99 -5.46
CA LEU A 103 3.43 19.10 -5.69
C LEU A 103 4.08 20.34 -6.33
N PRO A 104 5.31 20.77 -5.94
CA PRO A 104 5.95 21.93 -6.55
C PRO A 104 6.35 21.71 -8.03
N THR A 105 6.42 20.47 -8.50
CA THR A 105 6.76 20.18 -9.91
C THR A 105 5.61 20.40 -10.88
N HIS A 106 4.40 20.60 -10.36
CA HIS A 106 3.15 20.69 -11.12
C HIS A 106 2.85 19.50 -12.03
N PHE A 107 3.55 18.37 -11.85
CA PHE A 107 3.32 17.15 -12.62
C PHE A 107 1.92 16.58 -12.37
N PHE A 108 1.47 16.65 -11.10
CA PHE A 108 0.11 16.31 -10.71
C PHE A 108 -0.60 17.53 -10.12
N GLY A 109 -1.89 17.69 -10.44
CA GLY A 109 -2.72 18.69 -9.79
C GLY A 109 -2.99 18.35 -8.31
N ARG A 110 -3.19 19.39 -7.49
CA ARG A 110 -3.50 19.23 -6.05
C ARG A 110 -4.71 18.33 -5.79
N LYS A 111 -5.74 18.41 -6.64
CA LYS A 111 -6.94 17.58 -6.55
C LYS A 111 -6.60 16.09 -6.69
N PHE A 112 -5.76 15.75 -7.67
CA PHE A 112 -5.32 14.38 -7.89
C PHE A 112 -4.54 13.84 -6.68
N ALA A 113 -3.55 14.61 -6.19
CA ALA A 113 -2.77 14.22 -5.02
C ALA A 113 -3.63 13.98 -3.77
N LEU A 114 -4.64 14.83 -3.54
CA LEU A 114 -5.58 14.68 -2.44
C LEU A 114 -6.43 13.42 -2.59
N LEU A 115 -7.04 13.22 -3.76
CA LEU A 115 -7.91 12.06 -4.00
C LEU A 115 -7.12 10.74 -3.93
N TRP A 116 -5.94 10.70 -4.52
CA TRP A 116 -5.07 9.53 -4.42
C TRP A 116 -4.68 9.25 -2.96
N SER A 117 -4.32 10.28 -2.19
CA SER A 117 -4.02 10.11 -0.76
C SER A 117 -5.20 9.54 0.02
N ILE A 118 -6.41 10.02 -0.22
CA ILE A 118 -7.61 9.54 0.47
C ILE A 118 -7.94 8.10 0.05
N TYR A 119 -8.06 7.85 -1.24
CA TYR A 119 -8.50 6.53 -1.74
C TYR A 119 -7.43 5.45 -1.53
N GLY A 120 -6.16 5.78 -1.69
CA GLY A 120 -5.05 4.85 -1.49
C GLY A 120 -4.83 4.42 -0.03
N ALA A 121 -5.45 5.10 0.95
CA ALA A 121 -5.41 4.66 2.33
C ALA A 121 -6.14 3.32 2.54
N PHE A 122 -7.26 3.12 1.84
CA PHE A 122 -8.11 1.96 2.05
C PHE A 122 -7.42 0.63 1.69
N PRO A 123 -6.87 0.44 0.47
CA PRO A 123 -6.20 -0.81 0.11
C PRO A 123 -5.05 -1.15 1.06
N VAL A 124 -4.22 -0.16 1.40
CA VAL A 124 -3.05 -0.38 2.26
C VAL A 124 -3.46 -0.76 3.69
N VAL A 125 -4.43 -0.06 4.27
CA VAL A 125 -4.90 -0.35 5.64
C VAL A 125 -5.64 -1.68 5.70
N ILE A 126 -6.53 -1.96 4.74
CA ILE A 126 -7.26 -3.24 4.67
C ILE A 126 -6.27 -4.39 4.47
N GLY A 127 -5.30 -4.25 3.55
CA GLY A 127 -4.25 -5.22 3.33
C GLY A 127 -3.41 -5.48 4.57
N ALA A 128 -2.99 -4.42 5.27
CA ALA A 128 -2.24 -4.53 6.52
C ALA A 128 -3.02 -5.31 7.60
N VAL A 129 -4.31 -5.02 7.76
CA VAL A 129 -5.16 -5.72 8.75
C VAL A 129 -5.33 -7.20 8.38
N ALA A 130 -5.62 -7.50 7.12
CA ALA A 130 -5.78 -8.87 6.64
C ALA A 130 -4.48 -9.68 6.75
N GLY A 131 -3.35 -9.11 6.32
CA GLY A 131 -2.05 -9.74 6.42
C GLY A 131 -1.60 -9.95 7.87
N ALA A 132 -1.82 -8.96 8.74
CA ALA A 132 -1.52 -9.05 10.17
C ALA A 132 -2.36 -10.12 10.88
N ALA A 133 -3.58 -10.38 10.45
CA ALA A 133 -4.43 -11.43 11.02
C ALA A 133 -3.82 -12.84 10.84
N LEU A 134 -2.98 -13.03 9.82
CA LEU A 134 -2.25 -14.27 9.55
C LEU A 134 -0.94 -14.36 10.33
N TYR A 135 -0.48 -13.24 10.91
CA TYR A 135 0.74 -13.20 11.71
C TYR A 135 0.44 -13.61 13.15
N LYS A 136 0.68 -14.88 13.47
CA LYS A 136 0.62 -15.41 14.85
C LYS A 136 2.03 -15.78 15.29
N GLU A 137 2.47 -15.22 16.41
CA GLU A 137 3.66 -15.72 17.12
C GLU A 137 3.24 -16.80 18.11
N GLU A 138 3.92 -17.92 18.08
CA GLU A 138 3.82 -18.90 19.15
C GLU A 138 4.33 -18.27 20.44
N ALA A 139 3.59 -18.45 21.54
CA ALA A 139 4.04 -18.03 22.85
C ALA A 139 5.40 -18.71 23.09
N ARG A 140 6.45 -17.92 23.40
CA ARG A 140 7.70 -18.52 23.88
C ARG A 140 7.36 -19.29 25.14
N SER A 141 7.59 -20.62 25.11
CA SER A 141 7.59 -21.40 26.36
C SER A 141 8.58 -20.75 27.31
N PRO A 142 8.18 -20.45 28.55
CA PRO A 142 9.14 -19.99 29.56
C PRO A 142 10.21 -21.08 29.72
N ALA A 143 11.48 -20.65 29.62
CA ALA A 143 12.64 -21.50 29.87
C ALA A 143 12.75 -21.83 31.36
#